data_913d0b125430d5e58f286c59823a08bb
#
_entry.id   913d0b125430d5e58f286c59823a08bb
#
_cell.length_a   1.000
_cell.length_b   1.000
_cell.length_c   1.000
_cell.angle_alpha   90.00
_cell.angle_beta   90.00
_cell.angle_gamma   90.00
#
_symmetry.space_group_name_H-M   'P 1'
#
loop_
_entity.id
_entity.type
_entity.pdbx_description
1 polymer ?
#
loop_
_entity_poly.entity_id
_entity_poly.type
_entity_poly.pdbx_seq_one_letter_code
_entity_poly.pdbx_strand_id
1 'polypeptide(L)'
;MPKKLAPDLADRLEAKIDRHPEGIAPTPLFKRFETEASPRSLARIVKRLARRKRISVKGDGPATRYFPVSQIQGSAAITEADDTGRATGEVYVPLSGKSGMLRDWVRRPITQRRPVGYDRTLLESYRPNETFYLNDADWRTRLREIGRTQFAERPAGTYARDIMNRLLIDLSWSSSRLEGNTYTRLDTLNLIEHSREAEGKDRLETQMILNHKQAIEFLIEQAEEIGFNMYTFMNLHALLSENLLANPAESGRLRERIVEIGGTVYRPLHVPQQIEEFFRTILGKAGAIVDPFEQAFFLMVHIPYLQPFVDVNKRVSRLAANIPFIKSNLCPLSFVDVPERAYVEGTLAIYEHARVDLLRDVFTWAYERSCEQFKAVAVTLPEPDPFRLKYRAELIEAVAELVREGKAVNVGAVRRISASLVPAEDQQRFARMVSEELRHLHEGNVARYKLRLAEFKAWREKQVKL
;
A
#
# COMPACT_ATOMS: atom_id res chain seq x y z
N MET A 1 10.66 -46.47 -25.21
CA MET A 1 10.81 -45.04 -25.54
C MET A 1 9.66 -44.27 -24.91
N PRO A 2 9.85 -43.13 -24.22
CA PRO A 2 8.76 -42.36 -23.68
C PRO A 2 7.88 -41.82 -24.83
N LYS A 3 6.58 -42.09 -24.81
CA LYS A 3 5.62 -41.52 -25.77
C LYS A 3 5.70 -40.00 -25.72
N LYS A 4 5.96 -39.35 -26.86
CA LYS A 4 5.84 -37.90 -27.00
C LYS A 4 4.40 -37.50 -26.70
N LEU A 5 4.17 -36.66 -25.69
CA LEU A 5 2.85 -36.16 -25.33
C LEU A 5 2.32 -35.26 -26.45
N ALA A 6 1.03 -35.38 -26.77
CA ALA A 6 0.40 -34.52 -27.77
C ALA A 6 0.46 -33.05 -27.32
N PRO A 7 0.80 -32.10 -28.20
CA PRO A 7 0.95 -30.69 -27.85
C PRO A 7 -0.32 -30.05 -27.25
N ASP A 8 -1.50 -30.51 -27.66
CA ASP A 8 -2.84 -30.08 -27.28
C ASP A 8 -3.43 -30.73 -26.04
N LEU A 9 -2.72 -31.74 -25.46
CA LEU A 9 -3.24 -32.52 -24.33
C LEU A 9 -3.58 -31.68 -23.10
N ALA A 10 -2.84 -30.59 -22.87
CA ALA A 10 -3.09 -29.66 -21.76
C ALA A 10 -4.43 -28.92 -21.96
N ASP A 11 -4.68 -28.44 -23.16
CA ASP A 11 -5.89 -27.67 -23.49
C ASP A 11 -7.12 -28.57 -23.48
N ARG A 12 -6.98 -29.83 -23.88
CA ARG A 12 -8.05 -30.82 -23.83
C ARG A 12 -8.40 -31.28 -22.41
N LEU A 13 -7.40 -31.36 -21.52
CA LEU A 13 -7.61 -31.58 -20.09
C LEU A 13 -8.36 -30.43 -19.44
N GLU A 14 -7.97 -29.19 -19.73
CA GLU A 14 -8.66 -28.00 -19.26
C GLU A 14 -10.10 -27.94 -19.78
N ALA A 15 -10.33 -28.08 -21.08
CA ALA A 15 -11.67 -28.13 -21.67
C ALA A 15 -12.56 -29.20 -21.08
N LYS A 16 -11.97 -30.32 -20.60
CA LYS A 16 -12.73 -31.37 -19.89
C LYS A 16 -13.08 -30.94 -18.46
N ILE A 17 -12.19 -30.23 -17.76
CA ILE A 17 -12.45 -29.70 -16.44
C ILE A 17 -13.53 -28.57 -16.53
N ASP A 18 -13.49 -27.74 -17.54
CA ASP A 18 -14.47 -26.66 -17.78
C ASP A 18 -15.92 -27.17 -17.96
N ARG A 19 -16.09 -28.41 -18.39
CA ARG A 19 -17.40 -29.04 -18.51
C ARG A 19 -17.94 -29.62 -17.18
N HIS A 20 -17.20 -29.48 -16.09
CA HIS A 20 -17.58 -29.97 -14.77
C HIS A 20 -17.50 -28.82 -13.72
N PRO A 21 -18.51 -27.97 -13.72
CA PRO A 21 -18.57 -26.82 -12.80
C PRO A 21 -18.55 -27.22 -11.31
N GLU A 22 -19.10 -28.39 -10.99
CA GLU A 22 -19.12 -29.01 -9.66
C GLU A 22 -17.78 -29.62 -9.24
N GLY A 23 -16.79 -29.55 -10.12
CA GLY A 23 -15.47 -30.12 -9.94
C GLY A 23 -15.37 -31.63 -10.27
N ILE A 24 -14.28 -32.01 -10.93
CA ILE A 24 -13.98 -33.37 -11.33
C ILE A 24 -12.84 -33.96 -10.49
N ALA A 25 -13.02 -35.20 -9.99
CA ALA A 25 -11.98 -35.93 -9.28
C ALA A 25 -10.85 -36.42 -10.23
N PRO A 26 -9.61 -36.63 -9.71
CA PRO A 26 -8.48 -37.11 -10.53
C PRO A 26 -8.77 -38.41 -11.28
N THR A 27 -9.37 -39.38 -10.62
CA THR A 27 -9.60 -40.71 -11.18
C THR A 27 -10.48 -40.67 -12.43
N PRO A 28 -11.69 -40.13 -12.45
CA PRO A 28 -12.52 -40.06 -13.66
C PRO A 28 -11.91 -39.15 -14.74
N LEU A 29 -11.18 -38.08 -14.35
CA LEU A 29 -10.48 -37.23 -15.31
C LEU A 29 -9.37 -38.03 -16.03
N PHE A 30 -8.48 -38.70 -15.28
CA PHE A 30 -7.30 -39.35 -15.84
C PHE A 30 -7.68 -40.62 -16.64
N LYS A 31 -8.71 -41.36 -16.22
CA LYS A 31 -9.21 -42.54 -16.95
C LYS A 31 -9.57 -42.23 -18.41
N ARG A 32 -10.05 -41.02 -18.68
CA ARG A 32 -10.43 -40.62 -20.05
C ARG A 32 -9.23 -40.37 -20.96
N PHE A 33 -8.04 -40.11 -20.40
CA PHE A 33 -6.81 -39.85 -21.14
C PHE A 33 -5.72 -40.90 -20.93
N GLU A 34 -6.07 -42.08 -20.36
CA GLU A 34 -5.13 -43.16 -20.04
C GLU A 34 -4.45 -43.75 -21.25
N THR A 35 -5.09 -43.71 -22.43
CA THR A 35 -4.54 -44.19 -23.70
C THR A 35 -3.48 -43.23 -24.28
N GLU A 36 -3.50 -41.96 -23.88
CA GLU A 36 -2.66 -40.89 -24.43
C GLU A 36 -1.47 -40.61 -23.54
N ALA A 37 -1.64 -40.66 -22.20
CA ALA A 37 -0.58 -40.36 -21.25
C ALA A 37 -0.72 -41.15 -19.94
N SER A 38 0.42 -41.39 -19.28
CA SER A 38 0.42 -42.04 -17.96
C SER A 38 -0.24 -41.15 -16.89
N PRO A 39 -0.82 -41.75 -15.83
CA PRO A 39 -1.40 -40.98 -14.72
C PRO A 39 -0.41 -39.97 -14.10
N ARG A 40 0.88 -40.31 -14.02
CA ARG A 40 1.94 -39.43 -13.56
C ARG A 40 2.15 -38.22 -14.49
N SER A 41 2.07 -38.42 -15.80
CA SER A 41 2.18 -37.34 -16.79
C SER A 41 0.97 -36.44 -16.76
N LEU A 42 -0.25 -37.00 -16.64
CA LEU A 42 -1.49 -36.22 -16.50
C LEU A 42 -1.50 -35.41 -15.24
N ALA A 43 -1.10 -35.95 -14.09
CA ALA A 43 -0.96 -35.20 -12.82
C ALA A 43 0.04 -34.04 -12.93
N ARG A 44 1.16 -34.23 -13.67
CA ARG A 44 2.13 -33.16 -13.91
C ARG A 44 1.54 -32.03 -14.77
N ILE A 45 0.75 -32.36 -15.79
CA ILE A 45 0.08 -31.35 -16.64
C ILE A 45 -0.94 -30.58 -15.83
N VAL A 46 -1.80 -31.26 -15.06
CA VAL A 46 -2.82 -30.63 -14.22
C VAL A 46 -2.17 -29.73 -13.15
N LYS A 47 -1.08 -30.16 -12.51
CA LYS A 47 -0.31 -29.33 -11.58
C LYS A 47 0.26 -28.08 -12.26
N ARG A 48 0.68 -28.17 -13.53
CA ARG A 48 1.13 -27.03 -14.32
C ARG A 48 -0.01 -26.10 -14.68
N LEU A 49 -1.20 -26.62 -15.04
CA LEU A 49 -2.39 -25.81 -15.29
C LEU A 49 -2.83 -25.06 -14.04
N ALA A 50 -2.80 -25.71 -12.88
CA ALA A 50 -3.11 -25.10 -11.58
C ALA A 50 -2.12 -23.97 -11.23
N ARG A 51 -0.80 -24.22 -11.40
CA ARG A 51 0.22 -23.16 -11.19
C ARG A 51 0.05 -21.94 -12.12
N ARG A 52 -0.45 -22.17 -13.33
CA ARG A 52 -0.77 -21.11 -14.31
C ARG A 52 -2.15 -20.49 -14.09
N LYS A 53 -2.82 -20.83 -13.00
CA LYS A 53 -4.17 -20.35 -12.67
C LYS A 53 -5.21 -20.62 -13.77
N ARG A 54 -5.01 -21.64 -14.61
CA ARG A 54 -5.96 -22.07 -15.66
C ARG A 54 -7.05 -22.98 -15.11
N ILE A 55 -6.79 -23.66 -13.99
CA ILE A 55 -7.74 -24.47 -13.23
C ILE A 55 -7.54 -24.24 -11.73
N SER A 56 -8.56 -24.49 -10.93
CA SER A 56 -8.49 -24.49 -9.47
C SER A 56 -8.49 -25.89 -8.91
N VAL A 57 -7.80 -26.10 -7.77
CA VAL A 57 -7.71 -27.39 -7.08
C VAL A 57 -8.21 -27.20 -5.66
N LYS A 58 -9.18 -28.02 -5.23
CA LYS A 58 -9.70 -28.02 -3.87
C LYS A 58 -9.64 -29.44 -3.28
N GLY A 59 -9.37 -29.53 -1.97
CA GLY A 59 -9.22 -30.77 -1.22
C GLY A 59 -7.85 -31.43 -1.38
N ASP A 60 -7.51 -32.32 -0.45
CA ASP A 60 -6.26 -33.07 -0.40
C ASP A 60 -6.48 -34.57 -0.48
N GLY A 61 -5.51 -35.30 -1.04
CA GLY A 61 -5.55 -36.75 -1.16
C GLY A 61 -6.79 -37.24 -1.93
N PRO A 62 -7.59 -38.17 -1.39
CA PRO A 62 -8.78 -38.70 -2.05
C PRO A 62 -9.90 -37.69 -2.31
N ALA A 63 -9.91 -36.58 -1.55
CA ALA A 63 -10.90 -35.50 -1.68
C ALA A 63 -10.52 -34.45 -2.75
N THR A 64 -9.38 -34.57 -3.42
CA THR A 64 -8.94 -33.64 -4.45
C THR A 64 -9.94 -33.57 -5.61
N ARG A 65 -10.33 -32.32 -5.98
CA ARG A 65 -11.14 -32.06 -7.19
C ARG A 65 -10.56 -30.85 -7.95
N TYR A 66 -10.71 -30.92 -9.27
CA TYR A 66 -10.28 -29.89 -10.23
C TYR A 66 -11.50 -29.13 -10.72
N PHE A 67 -11.45 -27.80 -10.67
CA PHE A 67 -12.54 -26.91 -11.05
C PHE A 67 -12.10 -25.95 -12.15
N PRO A 68 -13.02 -25.51 -13.04
CA PRO A 68 -12.77 -24.44 -13.98
C PRO A 68 -12.57 -23.11 -13.24
N VAL A 69 -11.67 -22.26 -13.74
CA VAL A 69 -11.45 -20.91 -13.17
C VAL A 69 -12.60 -19.98 -13.49
N SER A 70 -13.27 -20.17 -14.62
CA SER A 70 -14.39 -19.34 -15.09
C SER A 70 -15.67 -19.37 -14.21
N GLN A 71 -15.76 -20.27 -13.24
CA GLN A 71 -16.94 -20.38 -12.38
C GLN A 71 -16.75 -19.93 -10.92
N ILE A 72 -15.59 -19.36 -10.56
CA ILE A 72 -15.45 -18.69 -9.26
C ILE A 72 -16.11 -17.29 -9.27
N GLN A 73 -16.66 -16.86 -10.41
CA GLN A 73 -17.25 -15.53 -10.62
C GLN A 73 -18.79 -15.45 -10.57
N GLY A 74 -19.46 -16.50 -10.16
CA GLY A 74 -20.93 -16.52 -10.21
C GLY A 74 -21.59 -17.28 -9.07
N SER A 75 -21.35 -16.91 -7.82
CA SER A 75 -22.25 -17.28 -6.71
C SER A 75 -22.21 -16.19 -5.65
N ALA A 76 -23.39 -15.71 -5.30
CA ALA A 76 -23.62 -14.73 -4.25
C ALA A 76 -22.94 -15.11 -2.95
N ALA A 77 -22.40 -14.11 -2.27
CA ALA A 77 -21.77 -14.18 -0.98
C ALA A 77 -22.65 -14.94 0.03
N ILE A 78 -22.22 -16.15 0.38
CA ILE A 78 -22.52 -16.77 1.66
C ILE A 78 -21.19 -16.79 2.40
N THR A 79 -21.14 -16.05 3.50
CA THR A 79 -20.05 -16.03 4.46
C THR A 79 -19.84 -17.43 5.01
N GLU A 80 -18.84 -18.15 4.54
CA GLU A 80 -18.25 -19.27 5.27
C GLU A 80 -17.02 -18.73 6.02
N ALA A 81 -17.14 -18.64 7.34
CA ALA A 81 -15.99 -18.47 8.21
C ALA A 81 -15.11 -19.71 8.10
N ASP A 82 -13.82 -19.54 7.85
CA ASP A 82 -12.88 -20.64 8.00
C ASP A 82 -12.68 -20.93 9.51
N ASP A 83 -12.25 -22.15 9.82
CA ASP A 83 -12.05 -22.65 11.18
C ASP A 83 -10.95 -21.90 11.98
N THR A 84 -10.37 -20.82 11.43
CA THR A 84 -9.37 -19.98 12.07
C THR A 84 -9.93 -18.63 12.57
N GLY A 85 -11.24 -18.38 12.37
CA GLY A 85 -11.93 -17.18 12.86
C GLY A 85 -11.49 -15.88 12.19
N ARG A 86 -10.81 -15.93 11.05
CA ARG A 86 -10.53 -14.76 10.20
C ARG A 86 -11.60 -14.68 9.11
N ALA A 87 -12.44 -13.66 9.20
CA ALA A 87 -13.33 -13.29 8.11
C ALA A 87 -12.47 -12.96 6.87
N THR A 88 -12.50 -13.81 5.85
CA THR A 88 -11.98 -13.52 4.51
C THR A 88 -12.99 -12.65 3.76
N GLY A 89 -13.43 -11.55 4.38
CA GLY A 89 -14.26 -10.54 3.74
C GLY A 89 -13.43 -9.78 2.73
N GLU A 90 -13.76 -9.87 1.45
CA GLU A 90 -13.31 -8.90 0.45
C GLU A 90 -13.56 -7.50 1.02
N VAL A 91 -12.52 -6.67 1.16
CA VAL A 91 -12.67 -5.31 1.70
C VAL A 91 -13.66 -4.57 0.81
N TYR A 92 -14.77 -4.16 1.40
CA TYR A 92 -15.85 -3.49 0.68
C TYR A 92 -15.51 -2.02 0.45
N VAL A 93 -15.46 -1.61 -0.82
CA VAL A 93 -15.38 -0.20 -1.21
C VAL A 93 -16.81 0.29 -1.47
N PRO A 94 -17.32 1.30 -0.75
CA PRO A 94 -18.64 1.87 -1.00
C PRO A 94 -18.69 2.48 -2.41
N LEU A 95 -19.61 2.03 -3.25
CA LEU A 95 -19.75 2.50 -4.63
C LEU A 95 -21.08 3.25 -4.79
N SER A 96 -21.03 4.38 -5.50
CA SER A 96 -22.25 5.08 -5.96
C SER A 96 -23.01 4.23 -6.99
N GLY A 97 -24.29 4.52 -7.20
CA GLY A 97 -25.09 3.78 -8.19
C GLY A 97 -24.50 3.85 -9.61
N LYS A 98 -23.90 4.99 -9.99
CA LYS A 98 -23.21 5.16 -11.29
C LYS A 98 -21.97 4.27 -11.37
N SER A 99 -21.19 4.20 -10.31
CA SER A 99 -20.01 3.33 -10.21
C SER A 99 -20.36 1.86 -10.23
N GLY A 100 -21.48 1.46 -9.60
CA GLY A 100 -22.00 0.10 -9.66
C GLY A 100 -22.28 -0.36 -11.10
N MET A 101 -22.97 0.49 -11.90
CA MET A 101 -23.25 0.19 -13.30
C MET A 101 -21.97 0.07 -14.16
N LEU A 102 -20.99 0.96 -13.92
CA LEU A 102 -19.68 0.89 -14.61
C LEU A 102 -18.91 -0.37 -14.26
N ARG A 103 -18.90 -0.73 -12.97
CA ARG A 103 -18.28 -1.97 -12.49
C ARG A 103 -18.87 -3.19 -13.21
N ASP A 104 -20.18 -3.30 -13.26
CA ASP A 104 -20.85 -4.43 -13.92
C ASP A 104 -20.53 -4.49 -15.41
N TRP A 105 -20.28 -3.32 -16.03
CA TRP A 105 -19.89 -3.25 -17.43
C TRP A 105 -18.46 -3.70 -17.67
N VAL A 106 -17.48 -3.21 -16.91
CA VAL A 106 -16.06 -3.59 -17.06
C VAL A 106 -15.79 -5.06 -16.67
N ARG A 107 -16.72 -5.68 -15.94
CA ARG A 107 -16.69 -7.12 -15.58
C ARG A 107 -17.15 -8.04 -16.73
N ARG A 108 -17.75 -7.50 -17.78
CA ARG A 108 -18.13 -8.33 -18.94
C ARG A 108 -16.90 -8.96 -19.58
N PRO A 109 -17.04 -10.15 -20.19
CA PRO A 109 -15.96 -10.76 -20.96
C PRO A 109 -15.38 -9.78 -21.99
N ILE A 110 -14.07 -9.79 -22.19
CA ILE A 110 -13.37 -8.86 -23.10
C ILE A 110 -13.95 -8.91 -24.53
N THR A 111 -14.41 -10.09 -24.96
CA THR A 111 -15.05 -10.30 -26.25
C THR A 111 -16.40 -9.59 -26.44
N GLN A 112 -17.03 -9.17 -25.35
CA GLN A 112 -18.29 -8.40 -25.36
C GLN A 112 -18.08 -6.90 -25.24
N ARG A 113 -16.83 -6.45 -25.05
CA ARG A 113 -16.47 -5.05 -24.92
C ARG A 113 -15.99 -4.50 -26.27
N ARG A 114 -16.35 -3.26 -26.60
CA ARG A 114 -15.98 -2.63 -27.88
C ARG A 114 -14.56 -2.07 -27.78
N PRO A 115 -13.69 -2.32 -28.78
CA PRO A 115 -12.41 -1.63 -28.90
C PRO A 115 -12.59 -0.12 -28.92
N VAL A 116 -11.80 0.59 -28.11
CA VAL A 116 -11.80 2.05 -28.02
C VAL A 116 -10.37 2.59 -28.04
N GLY A 117 -10.19 3.79 -28.55
CA GLY A 117 -8.92 4.51 -28.56
C GLY A 117 -8.90 5.64 -27.53
N TYR A 118 -7.78 6.35 -27.47
CA TYR A 118 -7.64 7.55 -26.65
C TYR A 118 -8.63 8.64 -27.08
N ASP A 119 -9.52 9.02 -26.17
CA ASP A 119 -10.45 10.13 -26.38
C ASP A 119 -9.86 11.41 -25.77
N ARG A 120 -9.35 12.29 -26.65
CA ARG A 120 -8.77 13.58 -26.28
C ARG A 120 -9.77 14.51 -25.59
N THR A 121 -11.08 14.33 -25.82
CA THR A 121 -12.13 15.17 -25.27
C THR A 121 -12.12 15.14 -23.74
N LEU A 122 -11.77 14.00 -23.11
CA LEU A 122 -11.67 13.89 -21.64
C LEU A 122 -10.66 14.91 -21.08
N LEU A 123 -9.53 15.11 -21.76
CA LEU A 123 -8.51 16.08 -21.33
C LEU A 123 -8.87 17.51 -21.77
N GLU A 124 -9.29 17.69 -23.02
CA GLU A 124 -9.51 19.01 -23.59
C GLU A 124 -10.68 19.77 -22.96
N SER A 125 -11.77 19.05 -22.62
CA SER A 125 -12.93 19.64 -21.97
C SER A 125 -12.70 19.99 -20.50
N TYR A 126 -11.69 19.43 -19.87
CA TYR A 126 -11.36 19.74 -18.48
C TYR A 126 -10.77 21.15 -18.35
N ARG A 127 -11.43 22.02 -17.57
CA ARG A 127 -10.99 23.39 -17.25
C ARG A 127 -10.57 23.46 -15.80
N PRO A 128 -9.29 23.73 -15.46
CA PRO A 128 -8.83 23.85 -14.08
C PRO A 128 -9.71 24.84 -13.29
N ASN A 129 -10.11 24.44 -12.07
CA ASN A 129 -10.92 25.21 -11.13
C ASN A 129 -12.37 25.53 -11.58
N GLU A 130 -12.78 25.08 -12.76
CA GLU A 130 -14.17 25.14 -13.25
C GLU A 130 -14.77 23.73 -13.36
N THR A 131 -14.01 22.79 -13.92
CA THR A 131 -14.38 21.38 -13.99
C THR A 131 -13.81 20.64 -12.79
N PHE A 132 -14.63 19.80 -12.15
CA PHE A 132 -14.18 18.98 -11.02
C PHE A 132 -14.61 17.53 -11.23
N TYR A 133 -13.66 16.61 -11.18
CA TYR A 133 -13.91 15.18 -11.11
C TYR A 133 -14.43 14.77 -9.73
N LEU A 134 -13.91 15.41 -8.68
CA LEU A 134 -14.46 15.39 -7.32
C LEU A 134 -15.56 16.44 -7.22
N ASN A 135 -16.64 16.22 -7.96
CA ASN A 135 -17.70 17.20 -8.25
C ASN A 135 -18.59 17.57 -7.05
N ASP A 136 -18.52 16.85 -5.94
CA ASP A 136 -19.18 17.16 -4.69
C ASP A 136 -18.27 18.05 -3.84
N ALA A 137 -18.71 19.29 -3.60
CA ALA A 137 -17.95 20.24 -2.77
C ALA A 137 -17.82 19.77 -1.31
N ASP A 138 -18.82 19.04 -0.80
CA ASP A 138 -18.79 18.50 0.55
C ASP A 138 -17.70 17.41 0.68
N TRP A 139 -17.49 16.62 -0.37
CA TRP A 139 -16.38 15.65 -0.39
C TRP A 139 -15.01 16.31 -0.29
N ARG A 140 -14.76 17.36 -1.10
CA ARG A 140 -13.46 18.05 -1.06
C ARG A 140 -13.23 18.70 0.31
N THR A 141 -14.25 19.29 0.91
CA THR A 141 -14.19 19.86 2.26
C THR A 141 -13.89 18.76 3.29
N ARG A 142 -14.64 17.66 3.24
CA ARG A 142 -14.44 16.50 4.14
C ARG A 142 -13.04 15.91 3.99
N LEU A 143 -12.56 15.66 2.77
CA LEU A 143 -11.22 15.13 2.54
C LEU A 143 -10.14 16.05 3.10
N ARG A 144 -10.32 17.38 2.98
CA ARG A 144 -9.42 18.38 3.55
C ARG A 144 -9.40 18.35 5.07
N GLU A 145 -10.56 18.24 5.71
CA GLU A 145 -10.68 18.14 7.16
C GLU A 145 -10.00 16.89 7.71
N ILE A 146 -10.29 15.73 7.14
CA ILE A 146 -9.69 14.46 7.58
C ILE A 146 -8.21 14.36 7.26
N GLY A 147 -7.74 14.98 6.17
CA GLY A 147 -6.34 15.00 5.76
C GLY A 147 -5.49 16.06 6.43
N ARG A 148 -6.11 16.99 7.16
CA ARG A 148 -5.40 18.09 7.84
C ARG A 148 -4.47 17.56 8.92
N THR A 149 -3.24 18.11 8.97
CA THR A 149 -2.24 17.79 9.97
C THR A 149 -1.88 19.02 10.80
N GLN A 150 -1.20 18.83 11.92
CA GLN A 150 -0.65 19.93 12.73
C GLN A 150 0.49 20.69 12.04
N PHE A 151 0.97 20.20 10.90
CA PHE A 151 2.09 20.75 10.13
C PHE A 151 1.66 21.64 8.96
N ALA A 152 0.38 21.99 8.83
CA ALA A 152 -0.16 22.71 7.67
C ALA A 152 0.60 24.01 7.34
N GLU A 153 1.07 24.74 8.36
CA GLU A 153 1.81 26.02 8.22
C GLU A 153 3.35 25.82 8.19
N ARG A 154 3.82 24.58 8.09
CA ARG A 154 5.26 24.26 8.03
C ARG A 154 5.75 24.17 6.58
N PRO A 155 7.08 24.24 6.34
CA PRO A 155 7.64 24.01 5.01
C PRO A 155 7.14 22.71 4.36
N ALA A 156 7.07 22.67 3.04
CA ALA A 156 6.62 21.52 2.27
C ALA A 156 7.34 20.22 2.69
N GLY A 157 6.59 19.13 2.79
CA GLY A 157 7.13 17.81 3.13
C GLY A 157 7.44 17.60 4.62
N THR A 158 7.16 18.57 5.51
CA THR A 158 7.45 18.39 6.95
C THR A 158 6.70 17.19 7.53
N TYR A 159 5.42 17.08 7.26
CA TYR A 159 4.64 15.93 7.73
C TYR A 159 5.07 14.61 7.10
N ALA A 160 5.33 14.61 5.79
CA ALA A 160 5.80 13.40 5.10
C ALA A 160 7.16 12.92 5.66
N ARG A 161 8.07 13.83 6.02
CA ARG A 161 9.33 13.50 6.70
C ARG A 161 9.10 12.92 8.10
N ASP A 162 8.16 13.45 8.85
CA ASP A 162 7.80 12.98 10.19
C ASP A 162 7.31 11.51 10.19
N ILE A 163 6.54 11.13 9.17
CA ILE A 163 6.01 9.77 9.02
C ILE A 163 6.79 8.93 7.99
N MET A 164 7.98 9.34 7.57
CA MET A 164 8.70 8.81 6.42
C MET A 164 8.86 7.29 6.46
N ASN A 165 9.35 6.73 7.57
CA ASN A 165 9.57 5.30 7.70
C ASN A 165 8.28 4.50 7.45
N ARG A 166 7.17 4.96 8.00
CA ARG A 166 5.87 4.33 7.81
C ARG A 166 5.38 4.46 6.37
N LEU A 167 5.50 5.66 5.80
CA LEU A 167 5.07 5.94 4.44
C LEU A 167 5.87 5.13 3.41
N LEU A 168 7.18 4.98 3.60
CA LEU A 168 8.04 4.14 2.75
C LEU A 168 7.54 2.70 2.72
N ILE A 169 7.24 2.11 3.88
CA ILE A 169 6.76 0.73 3.96
C ILE A 169 5.36 0.60 3.32
N ASP A 170 4.42 1.42 3.78
CA ASP A 170 3.01 1.28 3.40
C ASP A 170 2.76 1.56 1.92
N LEU A 171 3.34 2.63 1.38
CA LEU A 171 3.14 3.01 -0.01
C LEU A 171 3.94 2.12 -0.98
N SER A 172 5.18 1.72 -0.62
CA SER A 172 5.95 0.79 -1.45
C SER A 172 5.27 -0.56 -1.54
N TRP A 173 4.79 -1.10 -0.42
CA TRP A 173 4.06 -2.35 -0.39
C TRP A 173 2.74 -2.29 -1.16
N SER A 174 1.88 -1.32 -0.83
CA SER A 174 0.53 -1.25 -1.39
C SER A 174 0.53 -0.95 -2.89
N SER A 175 1.36 0.01 -3.33
CA SER A 175 1.48 0.35 -4.74
C SER A 175 2.07 -0.79 -5.58
N SER A 176 3.02 -1.56 -5.03
CA SER A 176 3.56 -2.75 -5.69
C SER A 176 2.53 -3.88 -5.75
N ARG A 177 1.77 -4.10 -4.68
CA ARG A 177 0.70 -5.09 -4.62
C ARG A 177 -0.38 -4.85 -5.69
N LEU A 178 -0.74 -3.59 -5.95
CA LEU A 178 -1.65 -3.21 -7.04
C LEU A 178 -1.11 -3.51 -8.45
N GLU A 179 0.15 -3.91 -8.59
CA GLU A 179 0.76 -4.42 -9.83
C GLU A 179 1.04 -5.93 -9.76
N GLY A 180 0.46 -6.63 -8.78
CA GLY A 180 0.60 -8.07 -8.64
C GLY A 180 1.83 -8.55 -7.84
N ASN A 181 2.56 -7.64 -7.18
CA ASN A 181 3.66 -8.01 -6.28
C ASN A 181 3.14 -8.81 -5.09
N THR A 182 3.81 -9.88 -4.73
CA THR A 182 3.37 -10.84 -3.70
C THR A 182 4.08 -10.67 -2.35
N TYR A 183 4.94 -9.66 -2.19
CA TYR A 183 5.52 -9.31 -0.90
C TYR A 183 4.42 -9.01 0.12
N THR A 184 4.59 -9.49 1.35
CA THR A 184 3.76 -9.05 2.47
C THR A 184 4.26 -7.68 2.98
N ARG A 185 3.45 -7.01 3.79
CA ARG A 185 3.87 -5.76 4.42
C ARG A 185 5.07 -5.97 5.35
N LEU A 186 5.15 -7.12 6.04
CA LEU A 186 6.29 -7.48 6.89
C LEU A 186 7.55 -7.75 6.06
N ASP A 187 7.45 -8.46 4.94
CA ASP A 187 8.57 -8.68 4.02
C ASP A 187 9.11 -7.34 3.48
N THR A 188 8.20 -6.42 3.15
CA THR A 188 8.56 -5.06 2.69
C THR A 188 9.30 -4.27 3.78
N LEU A 189 8.83 -4.34 5.04
CA LEU A 189 9.53 -3.75 6.17
C LEU A 189 10.95 -4.33 6.33
N ASN A 190 11.08 -5.66 6.31
CA ASN A 190 12.38 -6.32 6.43
C ASN A 190 13.34 -5.94 5.30
N LEU A 191 12.83 -5.80 4.08
CA LEU A 191 13.62 -5.38 2.93
C LEU A 191 14.07 -3.92 3.07
N ILE A 192 13.17 -3.00 3.43
CA ILE A 192 13.44 -1.56 3.49
C ILE A 192 14.36 -1.22 4.67
N GLU A 193 14.10 -1.77 5.87
CA GLU A 193 14.84 -1.42 7.09
C GLU A 193 16.09 -2.27 7.31
N HIS A 194 16.06 -3.54 6.89
CA HIS A 194 17.11 -4.51 7.21
C HIS A 194 17.83 -5.08 5.98
N SER A 195 17.46 -4.62 4.77
CA SER A 195 18.01 -5.14 3.49
C SER A 195 17.89 -6.67 3.36
N ARG A 196 16.83 -7.25 3.92
CA ARG A 196 16.55 -8.69 3.88
C ARG A 196 15.51 -9.00 2.82
N GLU A 197 15.94 -9.66 1.75
CA GLU A 197 15.03 -10.16 0.73
C GLU A 197 14.15 -11.28 1.29
N ALA A 198 12.89 -11.32 0.85
CA ALA A 198 11.97 -12.37 1.24
C ALA A 198 12.25 -13.67 0.48
N GLU A 199 12.32 -14.78 1.20
CA GLU A 199 12.62 -16.09 0.62
C GLU A 199 11.51 -16.53 -0.38
N GLY A 200 11.94 -17.04 -1.54
CA GLY A 200 11.02 -17.53 -2.58
C GLY A 200 10.32 -16.46 -3.42
N LYS A 201 10.69 -15.19 -3.28
CA LYS A 201 10.18 -14.08 -4.11
C LYS A 201 11.02 -13.86 -5.36
N ASP A 202 10.38 -13.31 -6.40
CA ASP A 202 11.06 -12.95 -7.64
C ASP A 202 11.92 -11.68 -7.41
N ARG A 203 13.10 -11.64 -8.05
CA ARG A 203 13.97 -10.46 -8.03
C ARG A 203 13.29 -9.21 -8.59
N LEU A 204 12.40 -9.36 -9.57
CA LEU A 204 11.61 -8.25 -10.10
C LEU A 204 10.67 -7.66 -9.03
N GLU A 205 10.10 -8.50 -8.17
CA GLU A 205 9.26 -8.04 -7.06
C GLU A 205 10.09 -7.26 -6.02
N THR A 206 11.28 -7.76 -5.67
CA THR A 206 12.23 -7.07 -4.78
C THR A 206 12.64 -5.72 -5.36
N GLN A 207 13.05 -5.69 -6.65
CA GLN A 207 13.44 -4.46 -7.34
C GLN A 207 12.29 -3.44 -7.36
N MET A 208 11.06 -3.89 -7.59
CA MET A 208 9.89 -3.01 -7.60
C MET A 208 9.69 -2.30 -6.24
N ILE A 209 9.87 -3.00 -5.11
CA ILE A 209 9.77 -2.40 -3.77
C ILE A 209 10.88 -1.35 -3.54
N LEU A 210 12.13 -1.69 -3.90
CA LEU A 210 13.26 -0.77 -3.75
C LEU A 210 13.13 0.47 -4.62
N ASN A 211 12.61 0.34 -5.84
CA ASN A 211 12.32 1.45 -6.72
C ASN A 211 11.25 2.39 -6.14
N HIS A 212 10.19 1.82 -5.54
CA HIS A 212 9.19 2.63 -4.85
C HIS A 212 9.80 3.40 -3.67
N LYS A 213 10.64 2.74 -2.86
CA LYS A 213 11.36 3.39 -1.76
C LYS A 213 12.12 4.62 -2.25
N GLN A 214 12.98 4.47 -3.26
CA GLN A 214 13.76 5.57 -3.81
C GLN A 214 12.88 6.70 -4.39
N ALA A 215 11.80 6.35 -5.08
CA ALA A 215 10.88 7.32 -5.65
C ALA A 215 10.12 8.11 -4.58
N ILE A 216 9.75 7.48 -3.45
CA ILE A 216 9.11 8.16 -2.31
C ILE A 216 10.12 9.06 -1.60
N GLU A 217 11.36 8.60 -1.38
CA GLU A 217 12.45 9.40 -0.83
C GLU A 217 12.68 10.66 -1.68
N PHE A 218 12.78 10.52 -3.01
CA PHE A 218 12.88 11.65 -3.93
C PHE A 218 11.75 12.69 -3.74
N LEU A 219 10.49 12.23 -3.65
CA LEU A 219 9.37 13.14 -3.47
C LEU A 219 9.39 13.87 -2.12
N ILE A 220 9.88 13.22 -1.06
CA ILE A 220 9.91 13.82 0.29
C ILE A 220 11.12 14.75 0.46
N GLU A 221 12.29 14.32 0.01
CA GLU A 221 13.53 15.08 0.16
C GLU A 221 13.52 16.36 -0.67
N GLN A 222 12.96 16.28 -1.89
CA GLN A 222 12.83 17.41 -2.79
C GLN A 222 11.44 18.07 -2.76
N ALA A 223 10.73 18.02 -1.62
CA ALA A 223 9.34 18.47 -1.49
C ALA A 223 9.11 19.95 -1.93
N GLU A 224 10.12 20.81 -1.82
CA GLU A 224 10.04 22.21 -2.25
C GLU A 224 10.20 22.36 -3.78
N GLU A 225 11.02 21.51 -4.39
CA GLU A 225 11.41 21.58 -5.80
C GLU A 225 10.48 20.77 -6.73
N ILE A 226 9.93 19.65 -6.24
CA ILE A 226 9.01 18.83 -7.03
C ILE A 226 7.73 19.59 -7.41
N GLY A 227 7.17 19.23 -8.56
CA GLY A 227 5.94 19.85 -9.06
C GLY A 227 5.41 19.16 -10.31
N PHE A 228 4.41 19.77 -10.92
CA PHE A 228 3.80 19.25 -12.14
C PHE A 228 4.58 19.68 -13.37
N ASN A 229 5.79 19.17 -13.53
CA ASN A 229 6.73 19.52 -14.58
C ASN A 229 7.45 18.28 -15.12
N MET A 230 8.05 18.42 -16.30
CA MET A 230 8.75 17.32 -16.98
C MET A 230 9.86 16.72 -16.12
N TYR A 231 10.64 17.56 -15.42
CA TYR A 231 11.75 17.09 -14.56
C TYR A 231 11.25 16.11 -13.51
N THR A 232 10.24 16.48 -12.74
CA THR A 232 9.68 15.63 -11.67
C THR A 232 9.17 14.30 -12.22
N PHE A 233 8.39 14.32 -13.31
CA PHE A 233 7.78 13.10 -13.84
C PHE A 233 8.76 12.18 -14.55
N MET A 234 9.77 12.74 -15.27
CA MET A 234 10.82 11.93 -15.88
C MET A 234 11.69 11.24 -14.81
N ASN A 235 12.07 11.95 -13.76
CA ASN A 235 12.85 11.38 -12.68
C ASN A 235 12.02 10.36 -11.87
N LEU A 236 10.74 10.64 -11.61
CA LEU A 236 9.85 9.69 -10.95
C LEU A 236 9.70 8.39 -11.76
N HIS A 237 9.54 8.51 -13.08
CA HIS A 237 9.53 7.35 -13.97
C HIS A 237 10.88 6.61 -13.95
N ALA A 238 11.99 7.32 -14.03
CA ALA A 238 13.33 6.72 -14.02
C ALA A 238 13.56 5.88 -12.76
N LEU A 239 13.27 6.45 -11.59
CA LEU A 239 13.38 5.76 -10.31
C LEU A 239 12.48 4.51 -10.23
N LEU A 240 11.22 4.63 -10.63
CA LEU A 240 10.24 3.53 -10.58
C LEU A 240 10.52 2.43 -11.61
N SER A 241 11.21 2.73 -12.69
CA SER A 241 11.52 1.81 -13.79
C SER A 241 12.95 1.24 -13.75
N GLU A 242 13.76 1.66 -12.78
CA GLU A 242 15.15 1.19 -12.62
C GLU A 242 15.22 -0.33 -12.65
N ASN A 243 16.04 -0.87 -13.56
CA ASN A 243 16.27 -2.31 -13.74
C ASN A 243 14.98 -3.17 -13.96
N LEU A 244 13.87 -2.55 -14.41
CA LEU A 244 12.61 -3.24 -14.71
C LEU A 244 12.22 -3.17 -16.18
N LEU A 245 12.84 -2.30 -16.99
CA LEU A 245 12.56 -2.18 -18.41
C LEU A 245 13.47 -3.09 -19.23
N ALA A 246 12.92 -3.71 -20.27
CA ALA A 246 13.68 -4.53 -21.21
C ALA A 246 14.76 -3.70 -21.93
N ASN A 247 14.48 -2.42 -22.21
CA ASN A 247 15.43 -1.46 -22.74
C ASN A 247 15.68 -0.35 -21.72
N PRO A 248 16.84 -0.34 -21.03
CA PRO A 248 17.15 0.68 -20.03
C PRO A 248 17.20 2.12 -20.57
N ALA A 249 17.41 2.31 -21.89
CA ALA A 249 17.41 3.63 -22.52
C ALA A 249 16.03 4.31 -22.54
N GLU A 250 14.94 3.57 -22.31
CA GLU A 250 13.58 4.10 -22.21
C GLU A 250 13.25 4.65 -20.82
N SER A 251 14.13 4.42 -19.82
CA SER A 251 13.94 4.95 -18.47
C SER A 251 14.03 6.48 -18.45
N GLY A 252 13.07 7.13 -17.79
CA GLY A 252 13.00 8.59 -17.70
C GLY A 252 12.68 9.29 -19.02
N ARG A 253 12.08 8.61 -19.99
CA ARG A 253 11.74 9.16 -21.31
C ARG A 253 10.30 8.88 -21.69
N LEU A 254 9.68 9.79 -22.46
CA LEU A 254 8.42 9.51 -23.13
C LEU A 254 8.62 8.43 -24.17
N ARG A 255 7.62 7.59 -24.34
CA ARG A 255 7.68 6.50 -25.32
C ARG A 255 7.58 6.98 -26.76
N GLU A 256 8.32 6.32 -27.61
CA GLU A 256 8.26 6.51 -29.05
C GLU A 256 7.66 5.29 -29.77
N ARG A 257 7.35 4.23 -29.03
CA ARG A 257 6.76 3.00 -29.57
C ARG A 257 5.33 2.77 -29.08
N ILE A 258 4.62 1.94 -29.81
CA ILE A 258 3.27 1.49 -29.44
C ILE A 258 3.36 0.64 -28.19
N VAL A 259 2.41 0.81 -27.28
CA VAL A 259 2.22 -0.02 -26.10
C VAL A 259 0.81 -0.59 -26.08
N GLU A 260 0.67 -1.78 -25.54
CA GLU A 260 -0.61 -2.45 -25.34
C GLU A 260 -0.82 -2.69 -23.84
N ILE A 261 -2.08 -2.65 -23.40
CA ILE A 261 -2.46 -2.87 -22.00
C ILE A 261 -3.24 -4.18 -21.95
N GLY A 262 -2.74 -5.13 -21.17
CA GLY A 262 -3.42 -6.40 -20.96
C GLY A 262 -4.77 -6.24 -20.23
N GLY A 263 -5.74 -7.09 -20.55
CA GLY A 263 -7.04 -7.13 -19.86
C GLY A 263 -8.05 -6.05 -20.26
N THR A 264 -7.74 -5.22 -21.25
CA THR A 264 -8.62 -4.16 -21.76
C THR A 264 -8.74 -4.17 -23.30
N VAL A 265 -9.78 -3.56 -23.80
CA VAL A 265 -9.97 -3.28 -25.23
C VAL A 265 -9.53 -1.86 -25.62
N TYR A 266 -8.98 -1.11 -24.68
CA TYR A 266 -8.46 0.23 -24.89
C TYR A 266 -7.11 0.19 -25.61
N ARG A 267 -6.96 1.06 -26.60
CA ARG A 267 -5.73 1.27 -27.37
C ARG A 267 -5.17 2.66 -27.09
N PRO A 268 -4.03 2.77 -26.38
CA PRO A 268 -3.39 4.05 -26.13
C PRO A 268 -3.01 4.80 -27.39
N LEU A 269 -2.92 6.12 -27.28
CA LEU A 269 -2.40 6.99 -28.36
C LEU A 269 -1.01 6.49 -28.81
N HIS A 270 -0.73 6.54 -30.13
CA HIS A 270 0.50 5.96 -30.68
C HIS A 270 1.41 6.98 -31.40
N VAL A 271 1.05 8.25 -31.47
CA VAL A 271 1.82 9.32 -32.12
C VAL A 271 2.70 10.02 -31.09
N PRO A 272 4.06 9.88 -31.12
CA PRO A 272 4.95 10.41 -30.07
C PRO A 272 4.80 11.92 -29.84
N GLN A 273 4.66 12.71 -30.91
CA GLN A 273 4.51 14.17 -30.81
C GLN A 273 3.21 14.56 -30.06
N GLN A 274 2.12 13.83 -30.30
CA GLN A 274 0.86 14.04 -29.57
C GLN A 274 0.94 13.57 -28.13
N ILE A 275 1.69 12.49 -27.87
CA ILE A 275 1.93 12.01 -26.51
C ILE A 275 2.64 13.11 -25.69
N GLU A 276 3.68 13.71 -26.24
CA GLU A 276 4.41 14.80 -25.60
C GLU A 276 3.52 16.03 -25.40
N GLU A 277 2.76 16.45 -26.44
CA GLU A 277 1.84 17.57 -26.37
C GLU A 277 0.78 17.39 -25.27
N PHE A 278 0.09 16.23 -25.26
CA PHE A 278 -0.92 15.96 -24.25
C PHE A 278 -0.32 15.77 -22.86
N PHE A 279 0.87 15.19 -22.75
CA PHE A 279 1.53 15.08 -21.47
C PHE A 279 1.89 16.45 -20.88
N ARG A 280 2.44 17.37 -21.69
CA ARG A 280 2.66 18.77 -21.29
C ARG A 280 1.36 19.46 -20.90
N THR A 281 0.28 19.22 -21.64
CA THR A 281 -1.05 19.75 -21.34
C THR A 281 -1.58 19.21 -19.99
N ILE A 282 -1.41 17.92 -19.71
CA ILE A 282 -1.78 17.32 -18.42
C ILE A 282 -1.00 18.00 -17.29
N LEU A 283 0.32 18.14 -17.41
CA LEU A 283 1.14 18.77 -16.39
C LEU A 283 0.76 20.24 -16.19
N GLY A 284 0.52 20.99 -17.26
CA GLY A 284 0.08 22.38 -17.19
C GLY A 284 -1.27 22.53 -16.49
N LYS A 285 -2.26 21.69 -16.85
CA LYS A 285 -3.58 21.70 -16.18
C LYS A 285 -3.47 21.30 -14.72
N ALA A 286 -2.70 20.25 -14.39
CA ALA A 286 -2.46 19.83 -13.00
C ALA A 286 -1.85 20.96 -12.16
N GLY A 287 -0.88 21.70 -12.73
CA GLY A 287 -0.28 22.86 -12.07
C GLY A 287 -1.24 24.04 -11.86
N ALA A 288 -2.24 24.20 -12.71
CA ALA A 288 -3.25 25.24 -12.63
C ALA A 288 -4.41 24.91 -11.66
N ILE A 289 -4.65 23.63 -11.33
CA ILE A 289 -5.65 23.21 -10.33
C ILE A 289 -5.20 23.68 -8.95
N VAL A 290 -6.09 24.35 -8.21
CA VAL A 290 -5.80 24.85 -6.86
C VAL A 290 -6.07 23.81 -5.77
N ASP A 291 -7.11 22.99 -5.95
CA ASP A 291 -7.49 21.99 -4.95
C ASP A 291 -6.54 20.78 -4.98
N PRO A 292 -5.84 20.43 -3.88
CA PRO A 292 -4.85 19.36 -3.86
C PRO A 292 -5.46 17.97 -4.10
N PHE A 293 -6.71 17.74 -3.73
CA PHE A 293 -7.38 16.47 -3.96
C PHE A 293 -7.75 16.30 -5.42
N GLU A 294 -8.25 17.37 -6.04
CA GLU A 294 -8.54 17.40 -7.47
C GLU A 294 -7.26 17.24 -8.30
N GLN A 295 -6.14 17.89 -7.89
CA GLN A 295 -4.83 17.69 -8.52
C GLN A 295 -4.40 16.23 -8.48
N ALA A 296 -4.46 15.61 -7.30
CA ALA A 296 -4.08 14.21 -7.10
C ALA A 296 -4.93 13.27 -7.97
N PHE A 297 -6.24 13.45 -7.95
CA PHE A 297 -7.15 12.61 -8.70
C PHE A 297 -7.03 12.83 -10.21
N PHE A 298 -6.86 14.06 -10.66
CA PHE A 298 -6.63 14.40 -12.06
C PHE A 298 -5.42 13.65 -12.65
N LEU A 299 -4.31 13.59 -11.92
CA LEU A 299 -3.13 12.82 -12.32
C LEU A 299 -3.41 11.31 -12.37
N MET A 300 -4.16 10.78 -11.41
CA MET A 300 -4.53 9.36 -11.39
C MET A 300 -5.43 8.97 -12.56
N VAL A 301 -6.19 9.91 -13.11
CA VAL A 301 -7.00 9.71 -14.31
C VAL A 301 -6.14 9.80 -15.59
N HIS A 302 -5.45 10.90 -15.77
CA HIS A 302 -4.87 11.23 -17.07
C HIS A 302 -3.53 10.57 -17.39
N ILE A 303 -2.67 10.31 -16.38
CA ILE A 303 -1.38 9.65 -16.64
C ILE A 303 -1.58 8.20 -17.12
N PRO A 304 -2.36 7.33 -16.45
CA PRO A 304 -2.62 5.99 -16.94
C PRO A 304 -3.43 5.99 -18.24
N TYR A 305 -4.31 6.98 -18.45
CA TYR A 305 -5.11 7.05 -19.68
C TYR A 305 -4.25 7.41 -20.90
N LEU A 306 -3.34 8.38 -20.81
CA LEU A 306 -2.43 8.74 -21.89
C LEU A 306 -1.35 7.67 -22.14
N GLN A 307 -0.90 6.96 -21.07
CA GLN A 307 0.27 6.06 -21.14
C GLN A 307 1.50 6.76 -21.71
N PRO A 308 2.03 7.84 -21.09
CA PRO A 308 3.16 8.58 -21.67
C PRO A 308 4.46 7.79 -21.70
N PHE A 309 4.60 6.77 -20.89
CA PHE A 309 5.79 5.91 -20.78
C PHE A 309 5.54 4.51 -21.35
N VAL A 310 6.62 3.78 -21.62
CA VAL A 310 6.53 2.40 -22.14
C VAL A 310 5.90 1.43 -21.15
N ASP A 311 6.11 1.66 -19.86
CA ASP A 311 5.54 0.94 -18.72
C ASP A 311 5.50 1.86 -17.49
N VAL A 312 5.12 1.34 -16.33
CA VAL A 312 5.16 2.02 -15.02
C VAL A 312 4.14 3.17 -14.87
N ASN A 313 3.31 3.45 -15.88
CA ASN A 313 2.40 4.60 -15.89
C ASN A 313 1.47 4.66 -14.67
N LYS A 314 0.90 3.54 -14.22
CA LYS A 314 0.03 3.48 -13.03
C LYS A 314 0.82 3.77 -11.74
N ARG A 315 2.05 3.25 -11.62
CA ARG A 315 2.92 3.50 -10.48
C ARG A 315 3.31 4.97 -10.39
N VAL A 316 3.72 5.58 -11.52
CA VAL A 316 3.98 7.02 -11.62
C VAL A 316 2.77 7.83 -11.18
N SER A 317 1.57 7.51 -11.66
CA SER A 317 0.35 8.26 -11.31
C SER A 317 0.01 8.18 -9.82
N ARG A 318 0.16 7.01 -9.18
CA ARG A 318 -0.10 6.84 -7.74
C ARG A 318 0.89 7.60 -6.86
N LEU A 319 2.18 7.60 -7.22
CA LEU A 319 3.18 8.35 -6.47
C LEU A 319 3.03 9.86 -6.73
N ALA A 320 2.84 10.28 -7.98
CA ALA A 320 2.62 11.68 -8.34
C ALA A 320 1.36 12.28 -7.69
N ALA A 321 0.33 11.47 -7.42
CA ALA A 321 -0.85 11.89 -6.67
C ALA A 321 -0.53 12.37 -5.25
N ASN A 322 0.63 11.98 -4.70
CA ASN A 322 1.08 12.45 -3.40
C ASN A 322 1.82 13.81 -3.44
N ILE A 323 2.21 14.32 -4.62
CA ILE A 323 2.89 15.62 -4.74
C ILE A 323 2.09 16.74 -4.06
N PRO A 324 0.80 16.96 -4.36
CA PRO A 324 0.03 18.03 -3.73
C PRO A 324 -0.14 17.83 -2.22
N PHE A 325 -0.26 16.59 -1.74
CA PHE A 325 -0.37 16.30 -0.31
C PHE A 325 0.93 16.58 0.44
N ILE A 326 2.07 16.18 -0.14
CA ILE A 326 3.40 16.47 0.42
C ILE A 326 3.64 17.98 0.48
N LYS A 327 3.34 18.71 -0.61
CA LYS A 327 3.52 20.17 -0.66
C LYS A 327 2.64 20.92 0.32
N SER A 328 1.45 20.44 0.60
CA SER A 328 0.48 21.06 1.50
C SER A 328 0.50 20.50 2.93
N ASN A 329 1.46 19.64 3.27
CA ASN A 329 1.53 18.92 4.55
C ASN A 329 0.20 18.25 4.94
N LEU A 330 -0.53 17.73 3.95
CA LEU A 330 -1.71 16.90 4.15
C LEU A 330 -1.30 15.45 4.35
N CYS A 331 -2.23 14.64 4.88
CA CYS A 331 -2.06 13.21 4.98
C CYS A 331 -1.81 12.61 3.57
N PRO A 332 -0.76 11.80 3.37
CA PRO A 332 -0.51 11.17 2.08
C PRO A 332 -1.48 10.01 1.81
N LEU A 333 -1.65 9.70 0.53
CA LEU A 333 -2.45 8.56 0.05
C LEU A 333 -1.57 7.30 -0.03
N SER A 334 -1.87 6.27 0.76
CA SER A 334 -1.05 5.06 0.87
C SER A 334 -1.59 3.81 0.16
N PHE A 335 -2.85 3.77 -0.24
CA PHE A 335 -3.53 2.62 -0.87
C PHE A 335 -3.52 1.30 -0.07
N VAL A 336 -3.22 1.31 1.22
CA VAL A 336 -2.96 0.09 2.02
C VAL A 336 -4.12 -0.91 1.96
N ASP A 337 -5.34 -0.45 2.15
CA ASP A 337 -6.52 -1.32 2.19
C ASP A 337 -7.23 -1.46 0.83
N VAL A 338 -6.72 -0.82 -0.23
CA VAL A 338 -7.39 -0.81 -1.54
C VAL A 338 -7.35 -2.19 -2.17
N PRO A 339 -8.51 -2.82 -2.47
CA PRO A 339 -8.55 -4.06 -3.20
C PRO A 339 -7.98 -3.87 -4.61
N GLU A 340 -7.06 -4.75 -5.04
CA GLU A 340 -6.48 -4.71 -6.38
C GLU A 340 -7.57 -4.65 -7.47
N ARG A 341 -8.59 -5.50 -7.34
CA ARG A 341 -9.69 -5.57 -8.28
C ARG A 341 -10.45 -4.24 -8.39
N ALA A 342 -10.74 -3.57 -7.27
CA ALA A 342 -11.46 -2.29 -7.29
C ALA A 342 -10.65 -1.19 -8.01
N TYR A 343 -9.34 -1.14 -7.79
CA TYR A 343 -8.45 -0.21 -8.49
C TYR A 343 -8.38 -0.50 -10.00
N VAL A 344 -8.24 -1.77 -10.37
CA VAL A 344 -8.20 -2.20 -11.80
C VAL A 344 -9.52 -1.87 -12.48
N GLU A 345 -10.67 -2.20 -11.88
CA GLU A 345 -12.00 -1.89 -12.42
C GLU A 345 -12.22 -0.37 -12.59
N GLY A 346 -11.75 0.45 -11.61
CA GLY A 346 -11.76 1.90 -11.70
C GLY A 346 -10.95 2.44 -12.88
N THR A 347 -9.77 1.87 -13.11
CA THR A 347 -8.90 2.22 -14.22
C THR A 347 -9.51 1.79 -15.57
N LEU A 348 -10.11 0.60 -15.65
CA LEU A 348 -10.81 0.11 -16.84
C LEU A 348 -11.99 1.00 -17.23
N ALA A 349 -12.74 1.55 -16.26
CA ALA A 349 -13.83 2.47 -16.53
C ALA A 349 -13.34 3.75 -17.22
N ILE A 350 -12.14 4.24 -16.89
CA ILE A 350 -11.51 5.35 -17.56
C ILE A 350 -11.07 4.94 -18.98
N TYR A 351 -10.37 3.82 -19.11
CA TYR A 351 -9.83 3.34 -20.37
C TYR A 351 -10.93 3.11 -21.42
N GLU A 352 -12.02 2.46 -21.03
CA GLU A 352 -13.02 1.98 -21.97
C GLU A 352 -14.23 2.89 -22.11
N HIS A 353 -14.46 3.82 -21.15
CA HIS A 353 -15.63 4.68 -21.14
C HIS A 353 -15.33 6.17 -20.96
N ALA A 354 -14.07 6.55 -20.73
CA ALA A 354 -13.71 7.90 -20.30
C ALA A 354 -14.52 8.38 -19.07
N ARG A 355 -14.84 7.46 -18.14
CA ARG A 355 -15.66 7.71 -16.95
C ARG A 355 -14.82 7.54 -15.68
N VAL A 356 -14.83 8.58 -14.86
CA VAL A 356 -14.00 8.68 -13.65
C VAL A 356 -14.72 8.21 -12.38
N ASP A 357 -16.04 8.00 -12.43
CA ASP A 357 -16.90 7.77 -11.25
C ASP A 357 -16.39 6.61 -10.39
N LEU A 358 -16.05 5.48 -11.01
CA LEU A 358 -15.64 4.27 -10.27
C LEU A 358 -14.27 4.46 -9.60
N LEU A 359 -13.28 5.03 -10.30
CA LEU A 359 -11.98 5.32 -9.69
C LEU A 359 -12.07 6.41 -8.63
N ARG A 360 -13.00 7.38 -8.80
CA ARG A 360 -13.26 8.42 -7.81
C ARG A 360 -13.72 7.85 -6.46
N ASP A 361 -14.69 6.92 -6.49
CA ASP A 361 -15.18 6.29 -5.27
C ASP A 361 -14.05 5.50 -4.57
N VAL A 362 -13.22 4.79 -5.34
CA VAL A 362 -12.03 4.10 -4.82
C VAL A 362 -11.01 5.07 -4.22
N PHE A 363 -10.73 6.19 -4.91
CA PHE A 363 -9.79 7.22 -4.45
C PHE A 363 -10.25 7.85 -3.13
N THR A 364 -11.51 8.25 -3.05
CA THR A 364 -12.08 8.89 -1.87
C THR A 364 -11.98 7.98 -0.65
N TRP A 365 -12.42 6.74 -0.81
CA TRP A 365 -12.33 5.73 0.23
C TRP A 365 -10.87 5.41 0.63
N ALA A 366 -9.98 5.28 -0.35
CA ALA A 366 -8.56 5.02 -0.10
C ALA A 366 -7.89 6.14 0.69
N TYR A 367 -8.26 7.40 0.40
CA TYR A 367 -7.73 8.55 1.13
C TYR A 367 -8.23 8.59 2.58
N GLU A 368 -9.53 8.35 2.81
CA GLU A 368 -10.09 8.24 4.17
C GLU A 368 -9.38 7.16 5.00
N ARG A 369 -9.18 5.97 4.41
CA ARG A 369 -8.46 4.86 5.05
C ARG A 369 -7.00 5.21 5.37
N SER A 370 -6.32 5.89 4.45
CA SER A 370 -4.94 6.34 4.66
C SER A 370 -4.84 7.29 5.86
N CYS A 371 -5.74 8.27 5.94
CA CYS A 371 -5.80 9.22 7.06
C CYS A 371 -6.07 8.53 8.41
N GLU A 372 -6.99 7.57 8.45
CA GLU A 372 -7.27 6.79 9.68
C GLU A 372 -6.02 6.04 10.16
N GLN A 373 -5.29 5.41 9.24
CA GLN A 373 -4.11 4.64 9.57
C GLN A 373 -2.94 5.51 10.06
N PHE A 374 -2.69 6.65 9.42
CA PHE A 374 -1.61 7.56 9.85
C PHE A 374 -1.95 8.27 11.16
N LYS A 375 -3.22 8.64 11.40
CA LYS A 375 -3.66 9.20 12.68
C LYS A 375 -3.54 8.22 13.84
N ALA A 376 -3.85 6.95 13.63
CA ALA A 376 -3.71 5.91 14.65
C ALA A 376 -2.24 5.77 15.12
N VAL A 377 -1.27 5.96 14.23
CA VAL A 377 0.16 5.93 14.57
C VAL A 377 0.59 7.17 15.35
N ALA A 378 0.12 8.35 14.96
CA ALA A 378 0.44 9.60 15.65
C ALA A 378 -0.02 9.59 17.13
N VAL A 379 -1.12 8.92 17.43
CA VAL A 379 -1.62 8.73 18.82
C VAL A 379 -0.75 7.74 19.61
N THR A 380 -0.05 6.83 18.94
CA THR A 380 0.74 5.77 19.60
C THR A 380 2.16 6.20 19.96
N LEU A 381 2.64 7.31 19.41
CA LEU A 381 3.97 7.88 19.69
C LEU A 381 3.78 9.32 20.19
N PRO A 382 3.46 9.51 21.50
CA PRO A 382 3.50 10.86 22.07
C PRO A 382 4.92 11.41 21.93
N GLU A 383 5.04 12.68 21.57
CA GLU A 383 6.34 13.34 21.58
C GLU A 383 7.04 13.10 22.92
N PRO A 384 8.32 12.74 22.91
CA PRO A 384 9.07 12.57 24.15
C PRO A 384 9.00 13.84 24.98
N ASP A 385 8.60 13.77 26.25
CA ASP A 385 8.55 14.92 27.15
C ASP A 385 9.94 15.59 27.21
N PRO A 386 10.08 16.85 26.74
CA PRO A 386 11.37 17.55 26.74
C PRO A 386 11.99 17.67 28.14
N PHE A 387 11.16 17.77 29.18
CA PHE A 387 11.62 17.80 30.55
C PHE A 387 12.21 16.46 30.97
N ARG A 388 11.57 15.36 30.57
CA ARG A 388 12.06 14.00 30.82
C ARG A 388 13.36 13.70 30.05
N LEU A 389 13.49 14.26 28.83
CA LEU A 389 14.75 14.16 28.08
C LEU A 389 15.87 14.95 28.74
N LYS A 390 15.59 16.18 29.20
CA LYS A 390 16.55 17.07 29.87
C LYS A 390 17.13 16.38 31.13
N TYR A 391 16.29 15.75 31.93
CA TYR A 391 16.68 15.15 33.21
C TYR A 391 16.73 13.64 33.19
N ARG A 392 17.04 13.03 32.03
CA ARG A 392 17.05 11.56 31.88
C ARG A 392 18.10 10.86 32.75
N ALA A 393 19.29 11.44 32.86
CA ALA A 393 20.39 10.90 33.65
C ALA A 393 20.07 10.98 35.13
N GLU A 394 19.63 12.13 35.61
CA GLU A 394 19.26 12.44 37.00
C GLU A 394 18.06 11.57 37.43
N LEU A 395 17.12 11.30 36.52
CA LEU A 395 15.99 10.40 36.82
C LEU A 395 16.45 8.95 37.06
N ILE A 396 17.37 8.46 36.22
CA ILE A 396 17.96 7.13 36.40
C ILE A 396 18.69 7.05 37.73
N GLU A 397 19.47 8.06 38.09
CA GLU A 397 20.22 8.15 39.33
C GLU A 397 19.29 8.19 40.52
N ALA A 398 18.29 9.06 40.54
CA ALA A 398 17.32 9.23 41.62
C ALA A 398 16.56 7.92 41.93
N VAL A 399 16.04 7.24 40.90
CA VAL A 399 15.33 5.97 41.08
C VAL A 399 16.27 4.89 41.58
N ALA A 400 17.50 4.81 41.04
CA ALA A 400 18.48 3.81 41.46
C ALA A 400 18.89 3.98 42.93
N GLU A 401 19.14 5.21 43.36
CA GLU A 401 19.53 5.54 44.71
C GLU A 401 18.42 5.20 45.71
N LEU A 402 17.18 5.66 45.44
CA LEU A 402 16.04 5.38 46.34
C LEU A 402 15.75 3.87 46.48
N VAL A 403 15.93 3.10 45.42
CA VAL A 403 15.77 1.63 45.47
C VAL A 403 16.91 0.98 46.27
N ARG A 404 18.16 1.41 46.07
CA ARG A 404 19.34 0.87 46.79
C ARG A 404 19.39 1.27 48.26
N GLU A 405 18.94 2.47 48.62
CA GLU A 405 18.78 2.82 50.05
C GLU A 405 17.87 1.83 50.78
N GLY A 406 16.99 1.16 50.07
CA GLY A 406 16.16 0.09 50.63
C GLY A 406 15.20 0.53 51.73
N LYS A 407 14.95 1.83 51.87
CA LYS A 407 14.01 2.39 52.86
C LYS A 407 12.63 2.59 52.18
N ALA A 408 11.60 2.66 53.02
CA ALA A 408 10.27 3.03 52.54
C ALA A 408 10.34 4.39 51.84
N VAL A 409 9.89 4.43 50.58
CA VAL A 409 9.91 5.67 49.78
C VAL A 409 8.81 6.60 50.28
N ASN A 410 9.19 7.71 50.91
CA ASN A 410 8.29 8.77 51.31
C ASN A 410 8.58 10.07 50.53
N VAL A 411 7.64 11.00 50.62
CA VAL A 411 7.72 12.29 49.92
C VAL A 411 9.00 13.08 50.31
N GLY A 412 9.46 12.93 51.54
CA GLY A 412 10.67 13.59 52.04
C GLY A 412 11.94 13.06 51.38
N ALA A 413 12.05 11.73 51.20
CA ALA A 413 13.19 11.12 50.51
C ALA A 413 13.27 11.54 49.05
N VAL A 414 12.13 11.53 48.35
CA VAL A 414 12.05 11.98 46.94
C VAL A 414 12.41 13.46 46.81
N ARG A 415 11.91 14.33 47.71
CA ARG A 415 12.26 15.77 47.69
C ARG A 415 13.75 16.01 47.95
N ARG A 416 14.35 15.31 48.91
CA ARG A 416 15.78 15.42 49.21
C ARG A 416 16.65 15.09 48.03
N ILE A 417 16.37 13.94 47.38
CA ILE A 417 17.15 13.54 46.20
C ILE A 417 16.89 14.46 44.99
N SER A 418 15.67 14.96 44.83
CA SER A 418 15.38 15.94 43.79
C SER A 418 16.15 17.25 44.02
N ALA A 419 16.31 17.70 45.25
CA ALA A 419 17.03 18.89 45.57
C ALA A 419 18.56 18.79 45.33
N SER A 420 19.12 17.58 45.38
CA SER A 420 20.55 17.39 45.09
C SER A 420 20.85 17.26 43.56
N LEU A 421 19.86 16.89 42.75
CA LEU A 421 20.08 16.53 41.35
C LEU A 421 19.62 17.60 40.35
N VAL A 422 18.63 18.44 40.72
CA VAL A 422 18.08 19.44 39.77
C VAL A 422 17.92 20.81 40.41
N PRO A 423 17.93 21.91 39.60
CA PRO A 423 17.71 23.27 40.05
C PRO A 423 16.39 23.46 40.79
N ALA A 424 16.34 24.44 41.72
CA ALA A 424 15.20 24.70 42.60
C ALA A 424 13.87 24.86 41.87
N GLU A 425 13.86 25.47 40.72
CA GLU A 425 12.70 25.71 39.85
C GLU A 425 12.09 24.45 39.30
N ASP A 426 12.91 23.40 39.08
CA ASP A 426 12.50 22.16 38.46
C ASP A 426 12.22 21.02 39.48
N GLN A 427 12.59 21.21 40.75
CA GLN A 427 12.52 20.15 41.78
C GLN A 427 11.13 19.60 41.99
N GLN A 428 10.08 20.42 41.99
CA GLN A 428 8.71 19.95 42.20
C GLN A 428 8.20 19.05 41.07
N ARG A 429 8.52 19.42 39.83
CA ARG A 429 8.16 18.63 38.64
C ARG A 429 8.96 17.35 38.59
N PHE A 430 10.26 17.43 38.90
CA PHE A 430 11.15 16.28 38.93
C PHE A 430 10.75 15.29 40.02
N ALA A 431 10.42 15.74 41.22
CA ALA A 431 9.96 14.87 42.32
C ALA A 431 8.68 14.10 41.97
N ARG A 432 7.73 14.75 41.27
CA ARG A 432 6.55 14.02 40.77
C ARG A 432 6.93 12.95 39.76
N MET A 433 7.82 13.25 38.83
CA MET A 433 8.29 12.30 37.82
C MET A 433 9.00 11.08 38.47
N VAL A 434 9.88 11.30 39.45
CA VAL A 434 10.52 10.23 40.23
C VAL A 434 9.49 9.37 40.96
N SER A 435 8.48 10.01 41.55
CA SER A 435 7.42 9.28 42.26
C SER A 435 6.56 8.43 41.33
N GLU A 436 6.30 8.88 40.12
CA GLU A 436 5.59 8.13 39.08
C GLU A 436 6.39 6.92 38.62
N GLU A 437 7.69 7.08 38.36
CA GLU A 437 8.56 5.99 37.96
C GLU A 437 8.67 4.89 39.03
N LEU A 438 8.78 5.28 40.29
CA LEU A 438 8.81 4.31 41.39
C LEU A 438 7.50 3.53 41.54
N ARG A 439 6.35 4.17 41.27
CA ARG A 439 5.04 3.49 41.25
C ARG A 439 4.92 2.46 40.14
N HIS A 440 5.49 2.76 38.97
CA HIS A 440 5.43 1.92 37.77
C HIS A 440 6.64 0.97 37.66
N LEU A 441 7.54 0.95 38.67
CA LEU A 441 8.71 0.08 38.66
C LEU A 441 8.31 -1.38 38.84
N HIS A 442 8.75 -2.25 37.96
CA HIS A 442 8.49 -3.69 37.95
C HIS A 442 9.67 -4.46 37.34
N GLU A 443 9.68 -5.79 37.51
CA GLU A 443 10.79 -6.66 37.05
C GLU A 443 11.20 -6.48 35.59
N GLY A 444 10.27 -6.12 34.69
CA GLY A 444 10.51 -5.93 33.27
C GLY A 444 11.12 -4.56 32.88
N ASN A 445 11.23 -3.58 33.85
CA ASN A 445 11.77 -2.25 33.53
C ASN A 445 12.91 -1.78 34.42
N VAL A 446 13.34 -2.59 35.39
CA VAL A 446 14.43 -2.27 36.35
C VAL A 446 15.77 -1.98 35.66
N ALA A 447 16.07 -2.66 34.55
CA ALA A 447 17.31 -2.47 33.82
C ALA A 447 17.45 -1.02 33.26
N ARG A 448 16.33 -0.33 33.00
CA ARG A 448 16.27 1.07 32.60
C ARG A 448 16.93 2.01 33.60
N TYR A 449 16.88 1.65 34.91
CA TYR A 449 17.46 2.40 36.00
C TYR A 449 18.79 1.79 36.51
N LYS A 450 19.42 0.96 35.69
CA LYS A 450 20.68 0.27 36.05
C LYS A 450 20.58 -0.50 37.37
N LEU A 451 19.39 -1.01 37.71
CA LEU A 451 19.12 -1.83 38.88
C LEU A 451 19.24 -3.32 38.55
N ARG A 452 19.76 -4.11 39.51
CA ARG A 452 19.71 -5.57 39.45
C ARG A 452 18.35 -6.05 39.92
N LEU A 453 17.89 -7.18 39.42
CA LEU A 453 16.62 -7.78 39.84
C LEU A 453 16.59 -8.06 41.36
N ALA A 454 17.72 -8.45 41.94
CA ALA A 454 17.84 -8.68 43.38
C ALA A 454 17.66 -7.40 44.19
N GLU A 455 18.20 -6.25 43.76
CA GLU A 455 18.04 -4.95 44.41
C GLU A 455 16.56 -4.51 44.42
N PHE A 456 15.87 -4.69 43.28
CA PHE A 456 14.45 -4.42 43.20
C PHE A 456 13.59 -5.30 44.08
N LYS A 457 13.83 -6.63 44.10
CA LYS A 457 13.08 -7.56 44.94
C LYS A 457 13.25 -7.22 46.44
N ALA A 458 14.49 -7.00 46.88
CA ALA A 458 14.77 -6.61 48.26
C ALA A 458 14.10 -5.28 48.67
N TRP A 459 14.03 -4.30 47.74
CA TRP A 459 13.32 -3.06 47.93
C TRP A 459 11.79 -3.26 47.96
N ARG A 460 11.23 -4.05 47.04
CA ARG A 460 9.79 -4.31 46.94
C ARG A 460 9.22 -5.00 48.19
N GLU A 461 9.94 -5.96 48.74
CA GLU A 461 9.55 -6.65 49.99
C GLU A 461 9.40 -5.69 51.17
N LYS A 462 10.21 -4.64 51.25
CA LYS A 462 10.13 -3.61 52.26
C LYS A 462 8.98 -2.60 52.07
N GLN A 463 8.51 -2.42 50.83
CA GLN A 463 7.36 -1.55 50.50
C GLN A 463 6.01 -2.21 50.86
N VAL A 464 5.94 -3.56 50.88
CA VAL A 464 4.70 -4.32 51.15
C VAL A 464 4.44 -4.47 52.65
N LYS A 465 5.43 -4.20 53.52
CA LYS A 465 5.32 -4.34 54.96
C LYS A 465 4.85 -3.08 55.70
N LEU A 466 4.38 -2.07 54.94
CA LEU A 466 3.77 -0.84 55.43
C LEU A 466 2.34 -0.71 54.88
#